data_b70bbc1341a59907ebaf94e9ff8c91d5
#
_entry.id   b70bbc1341a59907ebaf94e9ff8c91d5
#
_cell.length_a   1.000
_cell.length_b   1.000
_cell.length_c   1.000
_cell.angle_alpha   90.00
_cell.angle_beta   90.00
_cell.angle_gamma   90.00
#
_symmetry.space_group_name_H-M   'P 1'
#
loop_
_entity.id
_entity.type
_entity.pdbx_description
1 polymer ?
#
loop_
_entity_poly.entity_id
_entity_poly.type
_entity_poly.pdbx_seq_one_letter_code
_entity_poly.pdbx_strand_id
1 'polypeptide(L)' 'MVKFTLIMWVCSFLGPYDCAPPIQSTTLYNSWYECSRAAHQQSVKMLSKLGYKEVNKNRVATRYMCKEINSI' A
#
# COMPACT_ATOMS: atom_id res chain seq x y z
N MET A 1 -14.33 -18.50 7.44
CA MET A 1 -14.29 -17.05 7.71
C MET A 1 -13.42 -16.37 6.66
N VAL A 2 -13.87 -15.23 6.17
CA VAL A 2 -13.16 -14.51 5.13
C VAL A 2 -12.26 -13.45 5.78
N LYS A 3 -11.01 -13.41 5.34
CA LYS A 3 -10.04 -12.41 5.77
C LYS A 3 -9.44 -11.74 4.55
N PHE A 4 -8.81 -10.61 4.77
CA PHE A 4 -8.14 -9.86 3.71
C PHE A 4 -6.69 -9.64 4.08
N THR A 5 -5.81 -9.78 3.11
CA THR A 5 -4.40 -9.41 3.26
C THR A 5 -4.15 -8.15 2.44
N LEU A 6 -3.31 -7.26 2.97
CA LEU A 6 -2.97 -6.03 2.31
C LEU A 6 -1.64 -6.17 1.58
N ILE A 7 -1.64 -5.83 0.31
CA ILE A 7 -0.45 -5.80 -0.52
C ILE A 7 -0.28 -4.36 -1.02
N MET A 8 0.89 -3.80 -0.85
CA MET A 8 1.15 -2.41 -1.22
C MET A 8 2.39 -2.29 -2.09
N TRP A 9 2.36 -1.31 -2.99
CA TRP A 9 3.50 -0.96 -3.83
C TRP A 9 3.79 0.52 -3.68
N VAL A 10 5.06 0.87 -3.68
CA VAL A 10 5.52 2.25 -3.75
C VAL A 10 6.02 2.47 -5.18
N CYS A 11 5.46 3.45 -5.87
CA CYS A 11 5.71 3.66 -7.29
C CYS A 11 6.20 5.06 -7.55
N SER A 12 7.06 5.19 -8.57
CA SER A 12 7.48 6.48 -9.10
C SER A 12 6.76 6.73 -10.42
N PHE A 13 6.20 7.91 -10.57
CA PHE A 13 5.50 8.30 -11.80
C PHE A 13 6.30 9.33 -12.59
N LEU A 14 7.58 9.48 -12.27
CA LEU A 14 8.48 10.33 -13.01
C LEU A 14 9.06 9.54 -14.19
N GLY A 15 8.67 9.91 -15.41
CA GLY A 15 9.07 9.16 -16.59
C GLY A 15 8.29 7.84 -16.68
N PRO A 16 8.96 6.74 -17.08
CA PRO A 16 8.28 5.44 -17.14
C PRO A 16 7.78 5.03 -15.76
N TYR A 17 6.58 4.50 -15.74
CA TYR A 17 5.96 4.01 -14.52
C TYR A 17 6.80 2.86 -13.93
N ASP A 18 7.21 3.01 -12.69
CA ASP A 18 8.09 2.05 -12.03
C ASP A 18 7.70 1.88 -10.56
N CYS A 19 7.49 0.65 -10.14
CA CYS A 19 7.11 0.31 -8.78
C CYS A 19 8.15 -0.58 -8.13
N ALA A 20 8.40 -0.34 -6.85
CA ALA A 20 9.21 -1.23 -6.04
C ALA A 20 8.48 -2.57 -5.84
N PRO A 21 9.19 -3.63 -5.42
CA PRO A 21 8.54 -4.90 -5.12
C PRO A 21 7.43 -4.74 -4.09
N PRO A 22 6.36 -5.54 -4.18
CA PRO A 22 5.24 -5.41 -3.27
C PRO A 22 5.61 -5.77 -1.84
N ILE A 23 4.93 -5.08 -0.91
CA ILE A 23 5.07 -5.34 0.52
C ILE A 23 3.74 -5.95 0.97
N GLN A 24 3.79 -7.15 1.49
CA GLN A 24 2.60 -7.83 1.98
C GLN A 24 2.53 -7.72 3.50
N SER A 25 1.35 -7.33 3.99
CA SER A 25 1.12 -7.22 5.43
C SER A 25 1.07 -8.60 6.07
N THR A 26 1.60 -8.71 7.29
CA THR A 26 1.47 -9.90 8.10
C THR A 26 0.16 -9.92 8.89
N THR A 27 -0.53 -8.79 8.94
CA THR A 27 -1.81 -8.64 9.62
C THR A 27 -2.94 -9.02 8.67
N LEU A 28 -3.90 -9.78 9.17
CA LEU A 28 -5.12 -10.10 8.43
C LEU A 28 -6.25 -9.19 8.91
N TYR A 29 -6.99 -8.66 7.96
CA TYR A 29 -8.10 -7.76 8.25
C TYR A 29 -9.42 -8.48 8.08
N ASN A 30 -10.42 -8.10 8.89
CA ASN A 30 -11.70 -8.80 8.94
C ASN A 30 -12.66 -8.35 7.84
N SER A 31 -12.39 -7.23 7.20
CA SER A 31 -13.27 -6.69 6.17
C SER A 31 -12.48 -5.90 5.15
N TRP A 32 -13.10 -5.70 3.99
CA TRP A 32 -12.55 -4.83 2.94
C TRP A 32 -12.34 -3.41 3.48
N TYR A 33 -13.31 -2.92 4.26
CA TYR A 33 -13.22 -1.58 4.83
C TYR A 33 -11.98 -1.41 5.69
N GLU A 34 -11.74 -2.35 6.60
CA GLU A 34 -10.58 -2.30 7.48
C GLU A 34 -9.27 -2.36 6.68
N CYS A 35 -9.22 -3.24 5.68
CA CYS A 35 -8.04 -3.39 4.83
C CYS A 35 -7.77 -2.10 4.05
N SER A 36 -8.79 -1.54 3.42
CA SER A 36 -8.67 -0.32 2.65
C SER A 36 -8.25 0.87 3.51
N ARG A 37 -8.83 0.97 4.69
CA ARG A 37 -8.47 2.03 5.65
C ARG A 37 -7.01 1.91 6.09
N ALA A 38 -6.56 0.70 6.39
CA ALA A 38 -5.17 0.45 6.75
C ALA A 38 -4.24 0.83 5.61
N ALA A 39 -4.63 0.53 4.37
CA ALA A 39 -3.83 0.87 3.20
C ALA A 39 -3.61 2.37 3.09
N HIS A 40 -4.65 3.16 3.29
CA HIS A 40 -4.54 4.61 3.23
C HIS A 40 -3.69 5.16 4.36
N GLN A 41 -3.83 4.62 5.56
CA GLN A 41 -3.00 5.02 6.70
C GLN A 41 -1.53 4.70 6.47
N GLN A 42 -1.24 3.52 5.93
CA GLN A 42 0.13 3.14 5.61
C GLN A 42 0.71 4.01 4.49
N SER A 43 -0.11 4.37 3.51
CA SER A 43 0.31 5.26 2.43
C SER A 43 0.77 6.60 2.97
N VAL A 44 0.00 7.19 3.89
CA VAL A 44 0.37 8.46 4.51
C VAL A 44 1.69 8.33 5.26
N LYS A 45 1.85 7.25 6.02
CA LYS A 45 3.09 7.00 6.77
C LYS A 45 4.30 6.88 5.86
N MET A 46 4.15 6.15 4.75
CA MET A 46 5.23 5.96 3.79
C MET A 46 5.64 7.26 3.14
N LEU A 47 4.68 8.06 2.72
CA LEU A 47 4.96 9.36 2.10
C LEU A 47 5.61 10.33 3.09
N SER A 48 5.15 10.33 4.33
CA SER A 48 5.73 11.16 5.39
C SER A 48 7.16 10.77 5.69
N LYS A 49 7.45 9.47 5.67
CA LYS A 49 8.79 8.95 5.94
C LYS A 49 9.77 9.31 4.84
N LEU A 50 9.33 9.26 3.58
CA LEU A 50 10.15 9.68 2.45
C LEU A 50 10.39 11.19 2.44
N GLY A 51 9.38 11.95 2.86
CA GLY A 51 9.47 13.39 2.95
C GLY A 51 9.03 14.13 1.71
N TYR A 52 8.71 15.39 1.91
CA TYR A 52 8.16 16.27 0.89
C TYR A 52 9.02 16.36 -0.36
N LYS A 53 10.33 16.57 -0.18
CA LYS A 53 11.23 16.76 -1.31
C LYS A 53 11.31 15.50 -2.19
N GLU A 54 11.48 14.36 -1.57
CA GLU A 54 11.63 13.10 -2.29
C GLU A 54 10.35 12.73 -3.03
N VAL A 55 9.22 12.87 -2.36
CA VAL A 55 7.92 12.56 -2.96
C VAL A 55 7.65 13.43 -4.17
N ASN A 56 7.92 14.72 -4.07
CA ASN A 56 7.70 15.64 -5.18
C ASN A 56 8.70 15.44 -6.32
N LYS A 57 9.96 15.19 -5.98
CA LYS A 57 11.01 14.99 -6.98
C LYS A 57 10.73 13.78 -7.86
N ASN A 58 10.35 12.68 -7.27
CA ASN A 58 10.16 11.41 -7.98
C ASN A 58 8.71 11.09 -8.29
N ARG A 59 7.78 11.98 -7.95
CA ARG A 59 6.34 11.76 -8.13
C ARG A 59 5.91 10.44 -7.52
N VAL A 60 6.25 10.24 -6.26
CA VAL A 60 5.99 8.99 -5.55
C VAL A 60 4.52 8.89 -5.19
N ALA A 61 3.95 7.73 -5.42
CA ALA A 61 2.61 7.39 -4.97
C ALA A 61 2.58 5.93 -4.56
N THR A 62 1.50 5.53 -3.92
CA THR A 62 1.32 4.15 -3.49
C THR A 62 0.12 3.55 -4.18
N ARG A 63 0.18 2.24 -4.42
CA ARG A 63 -1.00 1.47 -4.81
C ARG A 63 -1.17 0.35 -3.81
N TYR A 64 -2.39 -0.17 -3.73
CA TYR A 64 -2.65 -1.28 -2.83
C TYR A 64 -3.68 -2.22 -3.42
N MET A 65 -3.69 -3.42 -2.87
CA MET A 65 -4.70 -4.43 -3.16
C MET A 65 -5.08 -5.10 -1.85
N CYS A 66 -6.37 -5.26 -1.63
CA CYS A 66 -6.89 -6.05 -0.53
C CYS A 66 -7.32 -7.38 -1.11
N LYS A 67 -6.52 -8.41 -0.88
CA LYS A 67 -6.76 -9.73 -1.44
C LYS A 67 -7.56 -10.57 -0.44
N GLU A 68 -8.70 -11.08 -0.90
CA GLU A 68 -9.52 -11.96 -0.09
C GLU A 68 -8.87 -13.32 0.03
N ILE A 69 -8.80 -13.83 1.25
CA ILE A 69 -8.32 -15.17 1.51
C ILE A 69 -9.32 -15.87 2.42
N ASN A 70 -9.51 -17.16 2.20
CA ASN A 70 -10.34 -17.97 3.07
C ASN A 70 -9.48 -18.48 4.23
N SER A 71 -9.93 -18.12 5.43
CA SER A 71 -9.30 -18.60 6.65
C SER A 71 -10.19 -19.67 7.27
N ILE A 72 -9.66 -20.82 7.46
CA ILE A 72 -10.39 -21.94 8.07
C ILE A 72 -10.18 -21.93 9.57
#